data_7b09bb2adcc5991a2b17f22b6150ac99
#
_entry.id   7b09bb2adcc5991a2b17f22b6150ac99
#
_cell.length_a   1.000
_cell.length_b   1.000
_cell.length_c   1.000
_cell.angle_alpha   90.00
_cell.angle_beta   90.00
_cell.angle_gamma   90.00
#
_symmetry.space_group_name_H-M   'P 1'
#
loop_
_entity.id
_entity.type
_entity.pdbx_description
1 polymer ?
#
loop_
_entity_poly.entity_id
_entity_poly.type
_entity_poly.pdbx_seq_one_letter_code
_entity_poly.pdbx_strand_id
1 'polypeptide(L)'
;MTRSTARMRLSKSALLCAVALPAVLAMASASAKTLVYCSEGSPENFYPGINTTGTSFDANEQIYDNLVDFERGGTTVIPNLATKWTISKDGTEYTFSLRKGVKWHSNKNFKPSRDFNADDVLFMFERQWKENDPYYKVTSSNHAYFGDMGMPKLLKSVEKIDEYTVKVTLNKPEAPFLANLAMQFAGIQSKEYAIAMLKAGTPEKIDQDPLGTGPFQLVQYQKDAIIRYKAFPQYWEGKAKIDDLIFSITPDASVRWAKLQKGECHVMPYPNPADLDAMRKD
;
A
#
# COMPACT_ATOMS: atom_id res chain seq x y z
N MET A 1 41.12 -92.98 25.58
CA MET A 1 42.20 -92.22 24.92
C MET A 1 41.80 -92.00 23.45
N THR A 2 41.34 -90.87 23.08
CA THR A 2 41.36 -90.35 21.68
C THR A 2 40.85 -88.89 21.69
N ARG A 3 41.73 -87.98 21.37
CA ARG A 3 41.47 -86.52 21.28
C ARG A 3 40.75 -86.26 19.96
N SER A 4 39.63 -85.54 20.01
CA SER A 4 38.95 -84.99 18.87
C SER A 4 39.24 -83.49 18.78
N THR A 5 39.92 -83.09 17.74
CA THR A 5 40.24 -81.70 17.46
C THR A 5 39.13 -81.10 16.56
N ALA A 6 38.31 -80.17 17.14
CA ALA A 6 37.34 -79.40 16.37
C ALA A 6 38.02 -78.17 15.76
N ARG A 7 38.04 -78.11 14.45
CA ARG A 7 38.49 -76.93 13.72
C ARG A 7 37.33 -75.89 13.66
N MET A 8 37.59 -74.75 14.27
CA MET A 8 36.72 -73.58 14.20
C MET A 8 36.98 -72.77 12.92
N ARG A 9 35.97 -72.69 12.05
CA ARG A 9 36.01 -71.84 10.87
C ARG A 9 35.62 -70.43 11.27
N LEU A 10 36.53 -69.48 11.14
CA LEU A 10 36.22 -68.02 11.23
C LEU A 10 35.50 -67.58 9.93
N SER A 11 34.30 -67.13 10.13
CA SER A 11 33.52 -66.40 9.11
C SER A 11 33.93 -64.93 9.12
N LYS A 12 34.43 -64.45 8.00
CA LYS A 12 34.76 -63.01 7.80
C LYS A 12 33.46 -62.27 7.47
N SER A 13 32.83 -61.68 8.48
CA SER A 13 31.73 -60.71 8.26
C SER A 13 32.36 -59.35 8.07
N ALA A 14 32.31 -58.83 6.85
CA ALA A 14 32.70 -57.48 6.49
C ALA A 14 31.68 -56.46 7.07
N LEU A 15 32.07 -55.68 8.01
CA LEU A 15 31.30 -54.57 8.61
C LEU A 15 31.39 -53.37 7.67
N LEU A 16 30.33 -53.13 6.86
CA LEU A 16 30.17 -51.87 6.11
C LEU A 16 29.70 -50.80 7.09
N CYS A 17 30.59 -49.93 7.52
CA CYS A 17 30.24 -48.68 8.19
C CYS A 17 29.72 -47.69 7.14
N ALA A 18 28.42 -47.57 7.00
CA ALA A 18 27.81 -46.47 6.27
C ALA A 18 27.95 -45.16 7.06
N VAL A 19 28.90 -44.31 6.65
CA VAL A 19 29.04 -42.93 7.18
C VAL A 19 27.89 -42.11 6.61
N ALA A 20 26.81 -41.95 7.37
CA ALA A 20 25.74 -41.00 7.06
C ALA A 20 26.28 -39.58 7.34
N LEU A 21 26.67 -38.86 6.28
CA LEU A 21 26.96 -37.41 6.36
C LEU A 21 25.63 -36.68 6.61
N PRO A 22 25.46 -35.94 7.72
CA PRO A 22 24.33 -35.06 7.85
C PRO A 22 24.49 -33.89 6.84
N ALA A 23 23.64 -33.85 5.81
CA ALA A 23 23.49 -32.69 4.98
C ALA A 23 22.91 -31.55 5.85
N VAL A 24 23.78 -30.72 6.41
CA VAL A 24 23.40 -29.46 7.02
C VAL A 24 22.91 -28.58 5.89
N LEU A 25 21.59 -28.54 5.65
CA LEU A 25 20.97 -27.47 4.86
C LEU A 25 21.23 -26.17 5.62
N ALA A 26 22.22 -25.42 5.17
CA ALA A 26 22.38 -24.04 5.54
C ALA A 26 21.15 -23.29 4.99
N MET A 27 20.11 -23.12 5.81
CA MET A 27 19.06 -22.15 5.55
C MET A 27 19.75 -20.79 5.56
N ALA A 28 20.12 -20.30 4.37
CA ALA A 28 20.51 -18.93 4.19
C ALA A 28 19.30 -18.08 4.65
N SER A 29 19.38 -17.52 5.84
CA SER A 29 18.44 -16.54 6.33
C SER A 29 18.53 -15.37 5.35
N ALA A 30 17.58 -15.27 4.40
CA ALA A 30 17.47 -14.11 3.56
C ALA A 30 17.22 -12.92 4.51
N SER A 31 18.24 -12.07 4.68
CA SER A 31 18.08 -10.84 5.44
C SER A 31 16.99 -10.01 4.80
N ALA A 32 15.99 -9.62 5.56
CA ALA A 32 14.91 -8.75 5.08
C ALA A 32 15.50 -7.44 4.57
N LYS A 33 15.16 -7.07 3.33
CA LYS A 33 15.65 -5.83 2.72
C LYS A 33 14.82 -4.67 3.24
N THR A 34 15.44 -3.78 3.98
CA THR A 34 14.81 -2.61 4.58
C THR A 34 15.21 -1.34 3.86
N LEU A 35 14.24 -0.50 3.49
CA LEU A 35 14.45 0.89 3.08
C LEU A 35 14.04 1.82 4.22
N VAL A 36 14.92 2.74 4.59
CA VAL A 36 14.62 3.80 5.56
C VAL A 36 14.54 5.14 4.83
N TYR A 37 13.36 5.74 4.85
CA TYR A 37 13.07 7.08 4.35
C TYR A 37 13.00 8.04 5.54
N CYS A 38 13.86 9.06 5.57
CA CYS A 38 13.82 10.10 6.58
C CYS A 38 12.77 11.15 6.21
N SER A 39 11.54 10.95 6.68
CA SER A 39 10.42 11.87 6.44
C SER A 39 10.58 13.17 7.21
N GLU A 40 10.11 14.28 6.65
CA GLU A 40 10.14 15.61 7.28
C GLU A 40 9.05 15.81 8.33
N GLY A 41 8.04 14.93 8.39
CA GLY A 41 6.95 15.06 9.37
C GLY A 41 6.07 13.84 9.44
N SER A 42 5.16 13.88 10.40
CA SER A 42 4.07 12.92 10.54
C SER A 42 2.98 13.18 9.53
N PRO A 43 2.28 12.15 9.02
CA PRO A 43 1.04 12.35 8.30
C PRO A 43 -0.04 12.95 9.22
N GLU A 44 -0.93 13.74 8.64
CA GLU A 44 -2.13 14.26 9.35
C GLU A 44 -3.01 13.10 9.83
N ASN A 45 -3.19 12.11 8.97
CA ASN A 45 -3.92 10.85 9.18
C ASN A 45 -3.71 9.91 7.99
N PHE A 46 -4.37 8.75 7.98
CA PHE A 46 -4.34 7.80 6.86
C PHE A 46 -5.64 7.79 6.05
N TYR A 47 -6.38 8.89 6.02
CA TYR A 47 -7.51 9.05 5.10
C TYR A 47 -7.12 9.96 3.92
N PRO A 48 -6.95 9.40 2.71
CA PRO A 48 -6.50 10.18 1.54
C PRO A 48 -7.42 11.36 1.22
N GLY A 49 -8.73 11.22 1.41
CA GLY A 49 -9.74 12.20 1.00
C GLY A 49 -9.70 13.55 1.74
N ILE A 50 -8.99 13.65 2.87
CA ILE A 50 -8.89 14.91 3.65
C ILE A 50 -7.46 15.43 3.80
N ASN A 51 -6.47 14.67 3.36
CA ASN A 51 -5.07 15.04 3.49
C ASN A 51 -4.68 16.15 2.50
N THR A 52 -3.80 17.06 2.96
CA THR A 52 -3.36 18.22 2.18
C THR A 52 -1.84 18.40 2.17
N THR A 53 -1.11 17.64 3.01
CA THR A 53 0.35 17.77 3.15
C THR A 53 1.11 16.69 2.39
N GLY A 54 2.30 17.01 1.88
CA GLY A 54 3.19 16.06 1.21
C GLY A 54 3.52 14.84 2.07
N THR A 55 3.76 15.05 3.37
CA THR A 55 4.04 13.97 4.33
C THR A 55 2.89 12.97 4.46
N SER A 56 1.64 13.47 4.37
CA SER A 56 0.44 12.61 4.38
C SER A 56 0.30 11.85 3.07
N PHE A 57 0.60 12.49 1.94
CA PHE A 57 0.58 11.84 0.62
C PHE A 57 1.62 10.73 0.54
N ASP A 58 2.87 11.01 0.89
CA ASP A 58 3.95 10.01 0.91
C ASP A 58 3.59 8.78 1.76
N ALA A 59 2.95 9.01 2.92
CA ALA A 59 2.55 7.92 3.81
C ALA A 59 1.39 7.09 3.25
N ASN A 60 0.41 7.73 2.60
CA ASN A 60 -0.80 7.08 2.09
C ASN A 60 -0.59 6.36 0.76
N GLU A 61 0.27 6.86 -0.14
CA GLU A 61 0.62 6.20 -1.40
C GLU A 61 1.17 4.79 -1.22
N GLN A 62 1.76 4.49 -0.07
CA GLN A 62 2.26 3.15 0.23
C GLN A 62 1.13 2.15 0.47
N ILE A 63 -0.04 2.63 0.88
CA ILE A 63 -1.17 1.83 1.37
C ILE A 63 -2.26 1.67 0.31
N TYR A 64 -2.54 2.73 -0.45
CA TYR A 64 -3.70 2.81 -1.32
C TYR A 64 -3.33 2.85 -2.79
N ASP A 65 -4.18 2.26 -3.62
CA ASP A 65 -4.22 2.47 -5.06
C ASP A 65 -5.44 3.31 -5.44
N ASN A 66 -5.35 3.97 -6.58
CA ASN A 66 -6.42 4.74 -7.21
C ASN A 66 -7.04 3.97 -8.40
N LEU A 67 -8.09 4.49 -9.01
CA LEU A 67 -8.61 3.94 -10.28
C LEU A 67 -7.59 4.04 -11.41
N VAL A 68 -6.94 5.17 -11.51
CA VAL A 68 -5.89 5.50 -12.48
C VAL A 68 -4.74 6.15 -11.73
N ASP A 69 -3.56 6.16 -12.31
CA ASP A 69 -2.36 6.73 -11.71
C ASP A 69 -1.63 7.62 -12.72
N PHE A 70 -0.63 8.35 -12.26
CA PHE A 70 0.31 9.02 -13.15
C PHE A 70 1.49 8.12 -13.47
N GLU A 71 1.96 8.19 -14.72
CA GLU A 71 3.25 7.63 -15.08
C GLU A 71 4.35 8.20 -14.17
N ARG A 72 5.23 7.35 -13.67
CA ARG A 72 6.31 7.77 -12.76
C ARG A 72 7.21 8.83 -13.40
N GLY A 73 7.29 9.98 -12.73
CA GLY A 73 8.05 11.14 -13.23
C GLY A 73 7.37 11.91 -14.36
N GLY A 74 6.11 11.62 -14.66
CA GLY A 74 5.30 12.25 -15.70
C GLY A 74 3.93 12.71 -15.22
N THR A 75 3.12 13.17 -16.15
CA THR A 75 1.73 13.57 -15.93
C THR A 75 0.75 12.79 -16.79
N THR A 76 1.23 11.79 -17.53
CA THR A 76 0.39 10.88 -18.33
C THR A 76 -0.42 10.00 -17.41
N VAL A 77 -1.74 9.98 -17.58
CA VAL A 77 -2.62 9.09 -16.82
C VAL A 77 -2.53 7.68 -17.38
N ILE A 78 -2.26 6.73 -16.51
CA ILE A 78 -2.11 5.31 -16.81
C ILE A 78 -3.14 4.45 -16.04
N PRO A 79 -3.45 3.23 -16.49
CA PRO A 79 -4.27 2.27 -15.76
C PRO A 79 -3.66 1.92 -14.40
N ASN A 80 -4.56 1.75 -13.39
CA ASN A 80 -4.20 1.22 -12.08
C ASN A 80 -5.27 0.19 -11.66
N LEU A 81 -6.15 0.46 -10.69
CA LEU A 81 -7.28 -0.44 -10.35
C LEU A 81 -8.34 -0.50 -11.46
N ALA A 82 -8.46 0.53 -12.30
CA ALA A 82 -9.13 0.44 -13.59
C ALA A 82 -8.13 -0.01 -14.66
N THR A 83 -8.40 -1.13 -15.33
CA THR A 83 -7.53 -1.67 -16.38
C THR A 83 -7.70 -0.92 -17.71
N LYS A 84 -8.86 -0.32 -17.92
CA LYS A 84 -9.22 0.52 -19.08
C LYS A 84 -10.47 1.33 -18.76
N TRP A 85 -10.72 2.32 -19.58
CA TRP A 85 -11.96 3.11 -19.53
C TRP A 85 -12.38 3.54 -20.93
N THR A 86 -13.64 3.91 -21.06
CA THR A 86 -14.21 4.55 -22.25
C THR A 86 -14.82 5.89 -21.86
N ILE A 87 -14.79 6.84 -22.77
CA ILE A 87 -15.35 8.17 -22.59
C ILE A 87 -16.38 8.40 -23.70
N SER A 88 -17.57 8.89 -23.36
CA SER A 88 -18.60 9.25 -24.32
C SER A 88 -18.14 10.39 -25.24
N LYS A 89 -18.78 10.51 -26.40
CA LYS A 89 -18.41 11.53 -27.39
C LYS A 89 -18.49 12.97 -26.88
N ASP A 90 -19.43 13.21 -25.97
CA ASP A 90 -19.65 14.51 -25.32
C ASP A 90 -18.75 14.74 -24.10
N GLY A 91 -17.92 13.75 -23.73
CA GLY A 91 -16.98 13.84 -22.61
C GLY A 91 -17.62 13.82 -21.22
N THR A 92 -18.90 13.40 -21.10
CA THR A 92 -19.62 13.43 -19.83
C THR A 92 -19.77 12.07 -19.13
N GLU A 93 -19.59 10.97 -19.85
CA GLU A 93 -19.68 9.63 -19.27
C GLU A 93 -18.34 8.88 -19.33
N TYR A 94 -17.91 8.35 -18.22
CA TYR A 94 -16.71 7.53 -18.07
C TYR A 94 -17.08 6.16 -17.56
N THR A 95 -16.79 5.11 -18.33
CA THR A 95 -17.01 3.72 -17.91
C THR A 95 -15.68 3.03 -17.67
N PHE A 96 -15.43 2.67 -16.42
CA PHE A 96 -14.20 2.02 -15.96
C PHE A 96 -14.40 0.51 -15.87
N SER A 97 -13.51 -0.28 -16.47
CA SER A 97 -13.39 -1.72 -16.26
C SER A 97 -12.36 -1.97 -15.16
N LEU A 98 -12.79 -2.56 -14.05
CA LEU A 98 -11.97 -2.75 -12.86
C LEU A 98 -11.10 -4.02 -12.95
N ARG A 99 -9.96 -3.99 -12.27
CA ARG A 99 -9.06 -5.13 -12.10
C ARG A 99 -9.68 -6.16 -11.17
N LYS A 100 -9.66 -7.43 -11.59
CA LYS A 100 -10.16 -8.56 -10.81
C LYS A 100 -9.03 -9.18 -9.98
N GLY A 101 -9.37 -9.79 -8.85
CA GLY A 101 -8.43 -10.55 -8.03
C GLY A 101 -7.49 -9.69 -7.18
N VAL A 102 -7.73 -8.38 -7.09
CA VAL A 102 -6.94 -7.47 -6.24
C VAL A 102 -7.27 -7.72 -4.77
N LYS A 103 -6.25 -8.08 -3.99
CA LYS A 103 -6.39 -8.39 -2.57
C LYS A 103 -6.27 -7.15 -1.72
N TRP A 104 -6.97 -7.15 -0.60
CA TRP A 104 -6.85 -6.15 0.44
C TRP A 104 -5.79 -6.55 1.47
N HIS A 105 -5.15 -5.56 2.08
CA HIS A 105 -4.41 -5.78 3.32
C HIS A 105 -5.32 -6.37 4.39
N SER A 106 -4.73 -6.88 5.47
CA SER A 106 -5.44 -7.27 6.68
C SER A 106 -4.73 -6.67 7.90
N ASN A 107 -5.46 -6.43 8.97
CA ASN A 107 -4.90 -6.01 10.25
C ASN A 107 -5.47 -6.82 11.42
N LYS A 108 -5.11 -6.47 12.64
CA LYS A 108 -5.61 -7.14 13.85
C LYS A 108 -7.12 -7.01 14.08
N ASN A 109 -7.73 -5.96 13.48
CA ASN A 109 -9.15 -5.65 13.66
C ASN A 109 -10.03 -6.29 12.59
N PHE A 110 -9.44 -6.57 11.40
CA PHE A 110 -10.23 -7.01 10.25
C PHE A 110 -9.44 -7.85 9.25
N LYS A 111 -10.07 -8.91 8.79
CA LYS A 111 -9.60 -9.73 7.67
C LYS A 111 -10.63 -9.69 6.55
N PRO A 112 -10.29 -9.16 5.38
CA PRO A 112 -11.22 -9.08 4.24
C PRO A 112 -11.72 -10.46 3.82
N SER A 113 -13.01 -10.55 3.49
CA SER A 113 -13.66 -11.78 3.00
C SER A 113 -13.79 -11.80 1.48
N ARG A 114 -13.60 -10.67 0.83
CA ARG A 114 -13.66 -10.51 -0.63
C ARG A 114 -12.49 -9.68 -1.17
N ASP A 115 -12.31 -9.74 -2.47
CA ASP A 115 -11.38 -8.90 -3.22
C ASP A 115 -11.99 -7.50 -3.47
N PHE A 116 -11.18 -6.56 -3.95
CA PHE A 116 -11.61 -5.26 -4.44
C PHE A 116 -12.66 -5.39 -5.54
N ASN A 117 -13.66 -4.54 -5.52
CA ASN A 117 -14.69 -4.46 -6.55
C ASN A 117 -15.34 -3.06 -6.64
N ALA A 118 -16.39 -2.93 -7.44
CA ALA A 118 -17.10 -1.68 -7.69
C ALA A 118 -17.68 -1.01 -6.43
N ASP A 119 -18.06 -1.78 -5.41
CA ASP A 119 -18.60 -1.22 -4.17
C ASP A 119 -17.60 -0.33 -3.43
N ASP A 120 -16.29 -0.65 -3.53
CA ASP A 120 -15.23 0.13 -2.91
C ASP A 120 -15.01 1.45 -3.66
N VAL A 121 -15.15 1.43 -4.99
CA VAL A 121 -15.11 2.65 -5.82
C VAL A 121 -16.26 3.59 -5.48
N LEU A 122 -17.49 3.05 -5.39
CA LEU A 122 -18.64 3.84 -4.98
C LEU A 122 -18.42 4.47 -3.60
N PHE A 123 -17.89 3.70 -2.65
CA PHE A 123 -17.61 4.17 -1.28
C PHE A 123 -16.63 5.33 -1.27
N MET A 124 -15.57 5.29 -2.07
CA MET A 124 -14.60 6.39 -2.18
C MET A 124 -15.29 7.69 -2.62
N PHE A 125 -16.17 7.63 -3.63
CA PHE A 125 -16.92 8.81 -4.07
C PHE A 125 -17.96 9.24 -3.04
N GLU A 126 -18.79 8.32 -2.55
CA GLU A 126 -19.90 8.60 -1.65
C GLU A 126 -19.42 9.24 -0.34
N ARG A 127 -18.35 8.73 0.24
CA ARG A 127 -17.74 9.25 1.45
C ARG A 127 -17.35 10.72 1.35
N GLN A 128 -16.91 11.18 0.18
CA GLN A 128 -16.48 12.56 -0.05
C GLN A 128 -17.60 13.46 -0.59
N TRP A 129 -18.66 12.87 -1.13
CA TRP A 129 -19.69 13.59 -1.85
C TRP A 129 -21.05 13.66 -1.12
N LYS A 130 -21.43 12.60 -0.45
CA LYS A 130 -22.76 12.46 0.12
C LYS A 130 -22.77 12.80 1.61
N GLU A 131 -23.29 13.98 1.98
CA GLU A 131 -23.36 14.43 3.39
C GLU A 131 -24.13 13.49 4.32
N ASN A 132 -25.04 12.66 3.76
CA ASN A 132 -25.79 11.64 4.47
C ASN A 132 -25.07 10.28 4.55
N ASP A 133 -23.91 10.10 3.90
CA ASP A 133 -23.09 8.91 4.08
C ASP A 133 -22.57 8.86 5.54
N PRO A 134 -22.68 7.71 6.22
CA PRO A 134 -22.22 7.57 7.60
C PRO A 134 -20.75 7.94 7.82
N TYR A 135 -19.95 7.83 6.76
CA TYR A 135 -18.52 8.13 6.80
C TYR A 135 -18.15 9.56 6.40
N TYR A 136 -19.09 10.36 5.89
CA TYR A 136 -18.81 11.72 5.41
C TYR A 136 -18.12 12.61 6.45
N LYS A 137 -18.50 12.46 7.74
CA LYS A 137 -17.97 13.26 8.87
C LYS A 137 -16.99 12.49 9.76
N VAL A 138 -16.70 11.23 9.43
CA VAL A 138 -15.73 10.45 10.19
C VAL A 138 -14.32 11.01 9.91
N THR A 139 -13.58 11.31 10.98
CA THR A 139 -12.27 11.98 11.00
C THR A 139 -12.37 13.47 10.62
N SER A 140 -12.97 13.82 9.48
CA SER A 140 -13.24 15.22 9.08
C SER A 140 -14.27 15.23 7.94
N SER A 141 -15.02 16.33 7.82
CA SER A 141 -15.89 16.63 6.65
C SER A 141 -15.24 17.61 5.66
N ASN A 142 -14.00 18.01 5.89
CA ASN A 142 -13.25 18.89 4.98
C ASN A 142 -12.51 18.06 3.93
N HIS A 143 -13.20 17.74 2.83
CA HIS A 143 -12.61 17.05 1.67
C HIS A 143 -12.03 18.09 0.70
N ALA A 144 -10.89 18.72 1.10
CA ALA A 144 -10.35 19.90 0.45
C ALA A 144 -10.12 19.69 -1.05
N TYR A 145 -9.32 18.70 -1.45
CA TYR A 145 -9.05 18.45 -2.87
C TYR A 145 -10.28 18.06 -3.67
N PHE A 146 -11.17 17.23 -3.11
CA PHE A 146 -12.42 16.87 -3.76
C PHE A 146 -13.32 18.10 -4.01
N GLY A 147 -13.37 19.01 -3.03
CA GLY A 147 -14.09 20.28 -3.12
C GLY A 147 -13.45 21.26 -4.12
N ASP A 148 -12.13 21.46 -4.02
CA ASP A 148 -11.37 22.41 -4.83
C ASP A 148 -11.32 22.03 -6.31
N MET A 149 -11.32 20.71 -6.63
CA MET A 149 -11.49 20.19 -7.99
C MET A 149 -12.93 20.29 -8.49
N GLY A 150 -13.83 20.88 -7.71
CA GLY A 150 -15.23 21.08 -8.09
C GLY A 150 -16.06 19.80 -8.19
N MET A 151 -15.56 18.65 -7.67
CA MET A 151 -16.20 17.35 -7.79
C MET A 151 -17.66 17.33 -7.33
N PRO A 152 -18.07 17.99 -6.21
CA PRO A 152 -19.46 17.98 -5.75
C PRO A 152 -20.46 18.53 -6.77
N LYS A 153 -20.05 19.51 -7.57
CA LYS A 153 -20.88 20.13 -8.63
C LYS A 153 -20.69 19.45 -9.98
N LEU A 154 -19.54 18.85 -10.19
CA LEU A 154 -19.20 18.17 -11.43
C LEU A 154 -19.87 16.80 -11.56
N LEU A 155 -19.90 16.03 -10.50
CA LEU A 155 -20.50 14.70 -10.49
C LEU A 155 -22.03 14.76 -10.59
N LYS A 156 -22.58 13.97 -11.51
CA LYS A 156 -24.03 13.73 -11.63
C LYS A 156 -24.40 12.40 -11.01
N SER A 157 -23.69 11.34 -11.35
CA SER A 157 -23.87 10.00 -10.74
C SER A 157 -22.57 9.21 -10.77
N VAL A 158 -22.47 8.25 -9.83
CA VAL A 158 -21.49 7.17 -9.82
C VAL A 158 -22.29 5.89 -9.62
N GLU A 159 -22.21 4.98 -10.60
CA GLU A 159 -23.10 3.82 -10.69
C GLU A 159 -22.29 2.54 -10.84
N LYS A 160 -22.64 1.55 -10.03
CA LYS A 160 -22.19 0.17 -10.23
C LYS A 160 -23.01 -0.46 -11.35
N ILE A 161 -22.38 -0.71 -12.49
CA ILE A 161 -23.02 -1.42 -13.61
C ILE A 161 -23.00 -2.93 -13.35
N ASP A 162 -21.85 -3.44 -12.92
CA ASP A 162 -21.68 -4.81 -12.43
C ASP A 162 -20.55 -4.83 -11.37
N GLU A 163 -20.15 -6.01 -10.92
CA GLU A 163 -19.14 -6.17 -9.88
C GLU A 163 -17.78 -5.53 -10.22
N TYR A 164 -17.45 -5.43 -11.52
CA TYR A 164 -16.17 -4.91 -12.00
C TYR A 164 -16.32 -3.82 -13.07
N THR A 165 -17.46 -3.16 -13.09
CA THR A 165 -17.72 -2.04 -14.00
C THR A 165 -18.40 -0.90 -13.26
N VAL A 166 -17.78 0.27 -13.29
CA VAL A 166 -18.32 1.51 -12.72
C VAL A 166 -18.49 2.55 -13.81
N LYS A 167 -19.65 3.22 -13.82
CA LYS A 167 -19.89 4.38 -14.66
C LYS A 167 -19.97 5.64 -13.81
N VAL A 168 -19.19 6.66 -14.21
CA VAL A 168 -19.26 8.01 -13.66
C VAL A 168 -19.86 8.92 -14.73
N THR A 169 -20.92 9.64 -14.37
CA THR A 169 -21.54 10.65 -15.22
C THR A 169 -21.28 12.03 -14.64
N LEU A 170 -20.88 12.95 -15.47
CA LEU A 170 -20.61 14.35 -15.14
C LEU A 170 -21.75 15.25 -15.62
N ASN A 171 -21.94 16.39 -14.96
CA ASN A 171 -22.91 17.42 -15.37
C ASN A 171 -22.45 18.21 -16.61
N LYS A 172 -21.14 18.21 -16.87
CA LYS A 172 -20.49 18.84 -18.03
C LYS A 172 -19.17 18.12 -18.34
N PRO A 173 -18.64 18.21 -19.56
CA PRO A 173 -17.31 17.67 -19.85
C PRO A 173 -16.25 18.40 -19.03
N GLU A 174 -15.27 17.63 -18.52
CA GLU A 174 -14.17 18.12 -17.69
C GLU A 174 -12.87 17.44 -18.10
N ALA A 175 -12.01 18.19 -18.80
CA ALA A 175 -10.77 17.66 -19.36
C ALA A 175 -9.82 17.06 -18.31
N PRO A 176 -9.58 17.66 -17.10
CA PRO A 176 -8.70 17.12 -16.09
C PRO A 176 -9.33 16.00 -15.23
N PHE A 177 -10.57 15.56 -15.51
CA PHE A 177 -11.28 14.61 -14.64
C PHE A 177 -10.48 13.31 -14.35
N LEU A 178 -9.86 12.70 -15.37
CA LEU A 178 -9.03 11.50 -15.17
C LEU A 178 -7.77 11.83 -14.37
N ALA A 179 -7.11 12.96 -14.62
CA ALA A 179 -5.94 13.39 -13.86
C ALA A 179 -6.30 13.65 -12.38
N ASN A 180 -7.49 14.21 -12.13
CA ASN A 180 -7.97 14.38 -10.75
C ASN A 180 -8.16 13.03 -10.04
N LEU A 181 -8.60 11.98 -10.75
CA LEU A 181 -8.73 10.63 -10.18
C LEU A 181 -7.39 9.91 -9.96
N ALA A 182 -6.30 10.41 -10.55
CA ALA A 182 -4.94 9.93 -10.27
C ALA A 182 -4.32 10.60 -9.04
N MET A 183 -4.94 11.66 -8.49
CA MET A 183 -4.45 12.32 -7.28
C MET A 183 -4.78 11.51 -6.02
N GLN A 184 -3.98 11.69 -4.99
CA GLN A 184 -4.04 10.89 -3.75
C GLN A 184 -5.40 10.92 -3.04
N PHE A 185 -6.18 12.01 -3.16
CA PHE A 185 -7.51 12.09 -2.55
C PHE A 185 -8.50 11.04 -3.07
N ALA A 186 -8.22 10.45 -4.24
CA ALA A 186 -9.03 9.40 -4.86
C ALA A 186 -8.58 7.99 -4.47
N GLY A 187 -7.72 7.84 -3.45
CA GLY A 187 -7.29 6.54 -2.93
C GLY A 187 -8.47 5.69 -2.47
N ILE A 188 -8.51 4.44 -2.93
CA ILE A 188 -9.65 3.54 -2.70
C ILE A 188 -9.53 2.87 -1.34
N GLN A 189 -10.58 3.00 -0.52
CA GLN A 189 -10.73 2.34 0.78
C GLN A 189 -11.74 1.18 0.71
N SER A 190 -11.58 0.18 1.57
CA SER A 190 -12.47 -0.98 1.62
C SER A 190 -13.82 -0.63 2.23
N LYS A 191 -14.90 -0.74 1.45
CA LYS A 191 -16.28 -0.61 1.94
C LYS A 191 -16.63 -1.69 2.96
N GLU A 192 -16.12 -2.91 2.76
CA GLU A 192 -16.35 -4.02 3.70
C GLU A 192 -15.76 -3.72 5.08
N TYR A 193 -14.52 -3.21 5.13
CA TYR A 193 -13.89 -2.79 6.37
C TYR A 193 -14.63 -1.63 7.01
N ALA A 194 -15.05 -0.64 6.23
CA ALA A 194 -15.86 0.47 6.73
C ALA A 194 -17.16 -0.02 7.39
N ILE A 195 -17.93 -0.88 6.73
CA ILE A 195 -19.17 -1.46 7.29
C ILE A 195 -18.88 -2.21 8.61
N ALA A 196 -17.79 -2.97 8.68
CA ALA A 196 -17.41 -3.72 9.87
C ALA A 196 -17.07 -2.77 11.04
N MET A 197 -16.31 -1.70 10.79
CA MET A 197 -15.93 -0.74 11.83
C MET A 197 -17.12 0.12 12.28
N LEU A 198 -18.00 0.51 11.37
CA LEU A 198 -19.25 1.19 11.72
C LEU A 198 -20.12 0.33 12.64
N LYS A 199 -20.27 -0.95 12.29
CA LYS A 199 -21.02 -1.92 13.12
C LYS A 199 -20.38 -2.17 14.48
N ALA A 200 -19.06 -2.09 14.56
CA ALA A 200 -18.30 -2.22 15.81
C ALA A 200 -18.34 -0.93 16.68
N GLY A 201 -18.90 0.18 16.19
CA GLY A 201 -18.94 1.46 16.89
C GLY A 201 -17.58 2.19 16.90
N THR A 202 -16.68 1.85 15.99
CA THR A 202 -15.33 2.41 15.89
C THR A 202 -15.01 2.82 14.44
N PRO A 203 -15.85 3.68 13.80
CA PRO A 203 -15.72 4.00 12.37
C PRO A 203 -14.37 4.66 12.02
N GLU A 204 -13.77 5.41 12.94
CA GLU A 204 -12.47 6.08 12.76
C GLU A 204 -11.30 5.10 12.55
N LYS A 205 -11.50 3.82 12.85
CA LYS A 205 -10.45 2.79 12.67
C LYS A 205 -10.02 2.62 11.21
N ILE A 206 -10.90 2.88 10.25
CA ILE A 206 -10.49 2.78 8.84
C ILE A 206 -9.41 3.82 8.47
N ASP A 207 -9.32 4.92 9.23
CA ASP A 207 -8.36 6.00 9.02
C ASP A 207 -7.17 5.96 10.00
N GLN A 208 -7.26 5.17 11.07
CA GLN A 208 -6.21 4.97 12.09
C GLN A 208 -5.41 3.69 11.88
N ASP A 209 -6.09 2.62 11.49
CA ASP A 209 -5.52 1.30 11.19
C ASP A 209 -5.89 0.93 9.74
N PRO A 210 -5.40 1.66 8.72
CA PRO A 210 -5.88 1.60 7.35
C PRO A 210 -5.64 0.24 6.69
N LEU A 211 -6.54 -0.12 5.79
CA LEU A 211 -6.40 -1.22 4.85
C LEU A 211 -6.52 -0.68 3.43
N GLY A 212 -5.53 -0.96 2.61
CA GLY A 212 -5.52 -0.64 1.19
C GLY A 212 -5.22 -1.85 0.34
N THR A 213 -5.03 -1.60 -0.93
CA THR A 213 -4.61 -2.58 -1.93
C THR A 213 -3.17 -2.38 -2.36
N GLY A 214 -2.50 -1.33 -1.86
CA GLY A 214 -1.19 -0.87 -2.28
C GLY A 214 -0.03 -1.81 -1.95
N PRO A 215 1.20 -1.46 -2.38
CA PRO A 215 2.38 -2.33 -2.26
C PRO A 215 2.84 -2.59 -0.83
N PHE A 216 2.45 -1.75 0.12
CA PHE A 216 2.88 -1.88 1.52
C PHE A 216 1.71 -1.78 2.49
N GLN A 217 1.72 -2.66 3.46
CA GLN A 217 0.76 -2.72 4.56
C GLN A 217 1.31 -1.99 5.79
N LEU A 218 0.51 -1.12 6.41
CA LEU A 218 0.87 -0.48 7.67
C LEU A 218 1.01 -1.51 8.79
N VAL A 219 2.12 -1.44 9.53
CA VAL A 219 2.40 -2.31 10.68
C VAL A 219 2.35 -1.53 11.98
N GLN A 220 2.93 -0.32 11.98
CA GLN A 220 3.02 0.51 13.17
C GLN A 220 3.09 1.99 12.76
N TYR A 221 2.41 2.81 13.50
CA TYR A 221 2.59 4.26 13.50
C TYR A 221 2.78 4.77 14.92
N GLN A 222 3.86 5.49 15.14
CA GLN A 222 4.12 6.27 16.34
C GLN A 222 4.37 7.71 15.89
N LYS A 223 3.44 8.58 16.23
CA LYS A 223 3.47 10.00 15.84
C LYS A 223 4.81 10.62 16.22
N ASP A 224 5.35 11.46 15.34
CA ASP A 224 6.60 12.20 15.46
C ASP A 224 7.86 11.33 15.67
N ALA A 225 7.75 10.01 15.43
CA ALA A 225 8.84 9.08 15.56
C ALA A 225 9.01 8.17 14.34
N ILE A 226 8.02 7.32 14.02
CA ILE A 226 8.22 6.28 13.02
C ILE A 226 6.90 5.79 12.41
N ILE A 227 6.94 5.47 11.11
CA ILE A 227 5.94 4.63 10.46
C ILE A 227 6.67 3.38 9.94
N ARG A 228 6.12 2.21 10.22
CA ARG A 228 6.63 0.92 9.73
C ARG A 228 5.62 0.28 8.81
N TYR A 229 6.09 -0.12 7.65
CA TYR A 229 5.32 -0.87 6.67
C TYR A 229 6.02 -2.19 6.35
N LYS A 230 5.22 -3.18 5.94
CA LYS A 230 5.70 -4.42 5.32
C LYS A 230 5.22 -4.53 3.89
N ALA A 231 6.08 -5.03 3.02
CA ALA A 231 5.69 -5.36 1.66
C ALA A 231 4.49 -6.31 1.67
N PHE A 232 3.48 -6.01 0.86
CA PHE A 232 2.30 -6.84 0.72
C PHE A 232 2.58 -7.98 -0.27
N PRO A 233 2.62 -9.25 0.17
CA PRO A 233 3.00 -10.36 -0.71
C PRO A 233 2.04 -10.61 -1.85
N GLN A 234 0.77 -10.21 -1.68
CA GLN A 234 -0.32 -10.40 -2.64
C GLN A 234 -0.63 -9.13 -3.46
N TYR A 235 0.29 -8.17 -3.47
CA TYR A 235 0.13 -6.97 -4.29
C TYR A 235 -0.05 -7.35 -5.76
N TRP A 236 -1.02 -6.75 -6.42
CA TRP A 236 -1.45 -7.16 -7.76
C TRP A 236 -0.39 -6.92 -8.86
N GLU A 237 0.53 -5.96 -8.67
CA GLU A 237 1.71 -5.79 -9.54
C GLU A 237 2.91 -6.66 -9.13
N GLY A 238 2.74 -7.52 -8.12
CA GLY A 238 3.81 -8.32 -7.54
C GLY A 238 4.43 -7.67 -6.30
N LYS A 239 4.96 -8.52 -5.40
CA LYS A 239 5.58 -8.08 -4.15
C LYS A 239 6.70 -7.08 -4.42
N ALA A 240 6.76 -6.00 -3.64
CA ALA A 240 7.85 -5.04 -3.66
C ALA A 240 9.22 -5.73 -3.43
N LYS A 241 10.29 -5.17 -4.03
CA LYS A 241 11.66 -5.72 -3.94
C LYS A 241 12.29 -5.58 -2.55
N ILE A 242 11.76 -4.69 -1.72
CA ILE A 242 12.12 -4.52 -0.30
C ILE A 242 11.04 -5.17 0.55
N ASP A 243 11.40 -5.66 1.73
CA ASP A 243 10.48 -6.34 2.64
C ASP A 243 9.88 -5.39 3.67
N ASP A 244 10.68 -4.47 4.16
CA ASP A 244 10.29 -3.47 5.16
C ASP A 244 10.58 -2.05 4.62
N LEU A 245 9.59 -1.17 4.76
CA LEU A 245 9.74 0.26 4.49
C LEU A 245 9.52 1.01 5.82
N ILE A 246 10.47 1.86 6.18
CA ILE A 246 10.45 2.63 7.42
C ILE A 246 10.49 4.11 7.09
N PHE A 247 9.52 4.86 7.59
CA PHE A 247 9.59 6.32 7.63
C PHE A 247 10.13 6.73 9.00
N SER A 248 11.37 7.18 9.06
CA SER A 248 11.99 7.79 10.25
C SER A 248 11.65 9.26 10.26
N ILE A 249 10.71 9.67 11.12
CA ILE A 249 10.23 11.05 11.15
C ILE A 249 11.32 11.93 11.75
N THR A 250 11.85 12.85 10.96
CA THR A 250 13.00 13.68 11.29
C THR A 250 12.79 15.07 10.66
N PRO A 251 12.13 16.01 11.37
CA PRO A 251 11.73 17.30 10.81
C PRO A 251 12.90 18.19 10.35
N ASP A 252 14.01 18.19 11.10
CA ASP A 252 15.18 19.02 10.78
C ASP A 252 15.98 18.47 9.62
N ALA A 253 16.20 19.28 8.58
CA ALA A 253 16.89 18.89 7.34
C ALA A 253 18.36 18.54 7.58
N SER A 254 19.07 19.23 8.49
CA SER A 254 20.47 18.97 8.81
C SER A 254 20.61 17.64 9.56
N VAL A 255 19.64 17.31 10.43
CA VAL A 255 19.59 16.00 11.10
C VAL A 255 19.30 14.90 10.11
N ARG A 256 18.39 15.11 9.12
CA ARG A 256 18.16 14.14 8.04
C ARG A 256 19.44 13.87 7.25
N TRP A 257 20.16 14.94 6.91
CA TRP A 257 21.45 14.83 6.22
C TRP A 257 22.47 14.02 7.03
N ALA A 258 22.66 14.36 8.31
CA ALA A 258 23.58 13.62 9.19
C ALA A 258 23.23 12.13 9.31
N LYS A 259 21.93 11.79 9.33
CA LYS A 259 21.45 10.40 9.33
C LYS A 259 21.76 9.71 7.99
N LEU A 260 21.59 10.40 6.86
CA LEU A 260 21.91 9.87 5.53
C LEU A 260 23.39 9.53 5.44
N GLN A 261 24.29 10.45 5.85
CA GLN A 261 25.74 10.23 5.87
C GLN A 261 26.16 9.04 6.74
N LYS A 262 25.45 8.78 7.83
CA LYS A 262 25.71 7.63 8.72
C LYS A 262 25.08 6.32 8.24
N GLY A 263 24.32 6.34 7.14
CA GLY A 263 23.56 5.18 6.69
C GLY A 263 22.34 4.81 7.56
N GLU A 264 21.92 5.71 8.46
CA GLU A 264 20.70 5.54 9.26
C GLU A 264 19.43 5.78 8.42
N CYS A 265 19.54 6.55 7.33
CA CYS A 265 18.56 6.73 6.27
C CYS A 265 19.17 6.35 4.93
N HIS A 266 18.34 5.90 4.00
CA HIS A 266 18.72 5.60 2.61
C HIS A 266 18.24 6.69 1.64
N VAL A 267 17.21 7.44 2.03
CA VAL A 267 16.61 8.54 1.26
C VAL A 267 16.15 9.63 2.22
N MET A 268 16.30 10.88 1.82
CA MET A 268 15.70 12.04 2.49
C MET A 268 15.14 13.02 1.46
N PRO A 269 13.95 13.61 1.70
CA PRO A 269 13.41 14.68 0.88
C PRO A 269 13.93 16.04 1.36
N TYR A 270 13.75 17.05 0.52
CA TYR A 270 13.91 18.47 0.84
C TYR A 270 15.21 18.78 1.61
N PRO A 271 16.38 18.55 0.98
CA PRO A 271 17.65 18.94 1.57
C PRO A 271 17.75 20.46 1.71
N ASN A 272 18.55 20.92 2.68
CA ASN A 272 18.84 22.33 2.79
C ASN A 272 19.59 22.80 1.52
N PRO A 273 19.12 23.81 0.79
CA PRO A 273 19.78 24.28 -0.44
C PRO A 273 21.27 24.64 -0.23
N ALA A 274 21.63 25.15 0.95
CA ALA A 274 23.00 25.49 1.29
C ALA A 274 23.94 24.26 1.35
N ASP A 275 23.40 23.05 1.58
CA ASP A 275 24.19 21.82 1.72
C ASP A 275 24.34 21.06 0.39
N LEU A 276 23.64 21.45 -0.68
CA LEU A 276 23.59 20.70 -1.95
C LEU A 276 24.99 20.50 -2.57
N ASP A 277 25.87 21.49 -2.49
CA ASP A 277 27.23 21.39 -3.06
C ASP A 277 28.12 20.42 -2.27
N ALA A 278 27.90 20.32 -0.95
CA ALA A 278 28.53 19.31 -0.12
C ALA A 278 27.98 17.91 -0.40
N MET A 279 26.65 17.80 -0.53
CA MET A 279 25.95 16.54 -0.84
C MET A 279 26.36 15.91 -2.17
N ARG A 280 26.68 16.74 -3.19
CA ARG A 280 27.13 16.25 -4.51
C ARG A 280 28.57 15.70 -4.50
N LYS A 281 29.33 16.00 -3.45
CA LYS A 281 30.74 15.59 -3.33
C LYS A 281 30.91 14.35 -2.45
N ASP A 282 29.87 13.97 -1.73
CA ASP A 282 29.81 12.83 -0.83
C ASP A 282 29.27 11.59 -1.55
#